data_be34a31019672908b8131bd7102df3d3
#
_entry.id   be34a31019672908b8131bd7102df3d3
#
_cell.length_a   1.000
_cell.length_b   1.000
_cell.length_c   1.000
_cell.angle_alpha   90.00
_cell.angle_beta   90.00
_cell.angle_gamma   90.00
#
_symmetry.space_group_name_H-M   'P 1'
#
loop_
_entity.id
_entity.type
_entity.pdbx_description
1 polymer ?
#
loop_
_entity_poly.entity_id
_entity_poly.type
_entity_poly.pdbx_seq_one_letter_code
_entity_poly.pdbx_strand_id
1 'polypeptide(L)'
;MGPVESLITEKLAAQFSPEVLQVVNESYMHSVPAGSESHFKVVIVTDEFAGXRLVARHQAIYGLLTDELQGPVHALALHTYTSSEWAENAGNAPQSPDCLGGSKAK
;
A
#
# COMPACT_ATOMS: atom_id res chain seq x y z
N MET A 1 -10.19 5.78 -11.03
CA MET A 1 -9.37 6.03 -9.83
C MET A 1 -10.06 7.06 -8.97
N GLY A 2 -10.29 6.74 -7.71
CA GLY A 2 -10.98 7.66 -6.81
C GLY A 2 -10.07 8.73 -6.24
N PRO A 3 -10.65 9.72 -5.58
CA PRO A 3 -9.86 10.82 -5.03
C PRO A 3 -8.86 10.39 -3.96
N VAL A 4 -9.20 9.41 -3.12
CA VAL A 4 -8.26 8.96 -2.08
C VAL A 4 -7.11 8.20 -2.73
N GLU A 5 -7.41 7.33 -3.67
CA GLU A 5 -6.37 6.60 -4.39
C GLU A 5 -5.42 7.55 -5.09
N SER A 6 -5.97 8.59 -5.73
CA SER A 6 -5.15 9.58 -6.41
C SER A 6 -4.24 10.32 -5.44
N LEU A 7 -4.78 10.68 -4.28
CA LEU A 7 -4.01 11.42 -3.30
C LEU A 7 -2.88 10.60 -2.73
N ILE A 8 -3.16 9.32 -2.42
CA ILE A 8 -2.11 8.42 -1.93
C ILE A 8 -1.01 8.29 -2.98
N THR A 9 -1.41 8.07 -4.23
CA THR A 9 -0.45 7.91 -5.31
C THR A 9 0.43 9.14 -5.45
N GLU A 10 -0.18 10.33 -5.42
CA GLU A 10 0.58 11.56 -5.58
C GLU A 10 1.57 11.78 -4.45
N LYS A 11 1.14 11.51 -3.21
CA LYS A 11 2.03 11.71 -2.07
C LYS A 11 3.21 10.77 -2.13
N LEU A 12 2.96 9.50 -2.44
CA LEU A 12 4.05 8.52 -2.50
C LEU A 12 5.00 8.79 -3.65
N ALA A 13 4.47 9.16 -4.81
CA ALA A 13 5.32 9.46 -5.94
C ALA A 13 6.21 10.66 -5.67
N ALA A 14 5.66 11.70 -5.05
CA ALA A 14 6.43 12.91 -4.78
C ALA A 14 7.50 12.68 -3.73
N GLN A 15 7.18 11.92 -2.69
CA GLN A 15 8.10 11.75 -1.57
C GLN A 15 9.24 10.80 -1.90
N PHE A 16 8.97 9.73 -2.64
CA PHE A 16 9.93 8.65 -2.81
C PHE A 16 10.47 8.49 -4.22
N SER A 17 9.85 9.11 -5.21
CA SER A 17 10.25 8.95 -6.60
C SER A 17 10.50 7.47 -6.93
N PRO A 18 9.53 6.61 -6.69
CA PRO A 18 9.75 5.17 -6.79
C PRO A 18 9.88 4.72 -8.24
N GLU A 19 10.62 3.61 -8.43
CA GLU A 19 10.68 3.03 -9.78
C GLU A 19 9.45 2.19 -10.07
N VAL A 20 8.77 1.67 -9.04
CA VAL A 20 7.49 0.99 -9.19
C VAL A 20 6.57 1.50 -8.11
N LEU A 21 5.35 1.83 -8.49
CA LEU A 21 4.35 2.24 -7.52
C LEU A 21 3.00 1.71 -7.97
N GLN A 22 2.40 0.87 -7.15
CA GLN A 22 1.06 0.36 -7.38
C GLN A 22 0.22 0.72 -6.18
N VAL A 23 -0.89 1.38 -6.41
CA VAL A 23 -1.84 1.71 -5.35
C VAL A 23 -3.18 1.14 -5.80
N VAL A 24 -3.66 0.16 -5.07
CA VAL A 24 -4.85 -0.59 -5.46
C VAL A 24 -5.91 -0.45 -4.37
N ASN A 25 -7.08 0.01 -4.77
CA ASN A 25 -8.22 0.07 -3.87
C ASN A 25 -8.81 -1.33 -3.78
N GLU A 26 -8.67 -1.95 -2.62
CA GLU A 26 -9.15 -3.31 -2.40
C GLU A 26 -10.39 -3.33 -1.51
N SER A 27 -11.09 -2.22 -1.41
CA SER A 27 -12.29 -2.17 -0.58
C SER A 27 -13.33 -3.20 -1.00
N TYR A 28 -13.35 -3.54 -2.29
CA TYR A 28 -14.32 -4.52 -2.79
C TYR A 28 -14.15 -5.91 -2.14
N MET A 29 -12.99 -6.17 -1.56
CA MET A 29 -12.72 -7.44 -0.88
C MET A 29 -13.29 -7.49 0.53
N HIS A 30 -13.92 -6.42 0.97
CA HIS A 30 -14.40 -6.28 2.33
C HIS A 30 -15.87 -5.93 2.32
N SER A 31 -16.52 -6.11 3.47
CA SER A 31 -17.95 -5.82 3.58
C SER A 31 -18.17 -4.33 3.78
N VAL A 32 -18.01 -3.59 2.69
CA VAL A 32 -18.17 -2.14 2.71
C VAL A 32 -18.98 -1.74 1.48
N PRO A 33 -19.60 -0.56 1.50
CA PRO A 33 -20.40 -0.14 0.36
C PRO A 33 -19.59 -0.02 -0.92
N ALA A 34 -20.26 -0.23 -2.04
CA ALA A 34 -19.64 -0.07 -3.35
C ALA A 34 -19.08 1.35 -3.49
N GLY A 35 -17.93 1.46 -4.11
CA GLY A 35 -17.29 2.76 -4.29
C GLY A 35 -16.48 3.23 -3.10
N SER A 36 -16.41 2.43 -2.04
CA SER A 36 -15.63 2.79 -0.86
C SER A 36 -14.14 2.89 -1.20
N GLU A 37 -13.45 3.74 -0.46
CA GLU A 37 -12.00 3.88 -0.54
C GLU A 37 -11.42 3.71 0.86
N SER A 38 -11.63 2.56 1.45
CA SER A 38 -11.27 2.31 2.85
C SER A 38 -10.12 1.32 3.01
N HIS A 39 -9.84 0.51 2.00
CA HIS A 39 -8.82 -0.53 2.09
C HIS A 39 -7.94 -0.47 0.86
N PHE A 40 -6.63 -0.29 1.09
CA PHE A 40 -5.69 -0.14 -0.01
C PHE A 40 -4.51 -1.08 0.14
N LYS A 41 -3.97 -1.48 -0.99
CA LYS A 41 -2.70 -2.18 -1.07
C LYS A 41 -1.72 -1.28 -1.81
N VAL A 42 -0.53 -1.12 -1.25
CA VAL A 42 0.53 -0.34 -1.89
C VAL A 42 1.74 -1.23 -2.11
N VAL A 43 2.22 -1.23 -3.33
CA VAL A 43 3.51 -1.83 -3.66
C VAL A 43 4.41 -0.69 -4.10
N ILE A 44 5.53 -0.52 -3.42
CA ILE A 44 6.42 0.59 -3.72
C ILE A 44 7.86 0.11 -3.70
N VAL A 45 8.57 0.43 -4.78
CA VAL A 45 9.96 0.02 -4.97
C VAL A 45 10.82 1.27 -5.12
N THR A 46 11.71 1.47 -4.18
CA THR A 46 12.61 2.60 -4.24
C THR A 46 13.88 2.30 -3.44
N ASP A 47 15.01 2.73 -3.96
CA ASP A 47 16.26 2.53 -3.24
C ASP A 47 16.43 3.49 -2.06
N GLU A 48 15.49 4.41 -1.88
CA GLU A 48 15.47 5.18 -0.63
C GLU A 48 15.24 4.30 0.59
N PHE A 49 14.70 3.11 0.38
CA PHE A 49 14.49 2.15 1.49
C PHE A 49 15.75 1.36 1.83
N ALA A 50 16.81 1.51 1.08
CA ALA A 50 18.03 0.76 1.36
C ALA A 50 18.56 1.11 2.75
N GLY A 51 18.84 0.05 3.56
CA GLY A 51 19.24 0.28 4.94
C GLY A 51 18.09 0.50 5.92
N UNK A 52 16.99 0.64 5.49
CA UNK A 52 15.93 0.88 6.31
C UNK A 52 15.31 -0.40 6.54
N ARG A 53 15.08 -0.55 7.73
CA ARG A 53 14.38 -1.76 8.16
C ARG A 53 12.91 -1.66 7.77
N LEU A 54 12.24 -2.80 7.70
CA LEU A 54 10.83 -2.78 7.29
C LEU A 54 9.97 -1.86 8.16
N VAL A 55 10.19 -1.90 9.46
CA VAL A 55 9.43 -1.04 10.36
C VAL A 55 9.65 0.43 9.99
N ALA A 56 10.88 0.80 9.71
CA ALA A 56 11.18 2.19 9.36
C ALA A 56 10.53 2.58 8.05
N ARG A 57 10.54 1.68 7.09
CA ARG A 57 9.89 1.94 5.79
C ARG A 57 8.39 2.17 5.98
N HIS A 58 7.76 1.32 6.76
CA HIS A 58 6.32 1.42 6.98
C HIS A 58 5.98 2.68 7.77
N GLN A 59 6.80 3.02 8.75
CA GLN A 59 6.56 4.23 9.53
C GLN A 59 6.66 5.49 8.67
N ALA A 60 7.60 5.50 7.73
CA ALA A 60 7.74 6.63 6.84
C ALA A 60 6.47 6.81 5.99
N ILE A 61 5.93 5.71 5.51
CA ILE A 61 4.72 5.78 4.69
C ILE A 61 3.50 6.14 5.54
N TYR A 62 3.35 5.51 6.69
CA TYR A 62 2.24 5.85 7.57
C TYR A 62 2.28 7.32 7.99
N GLY A 63 3.48 7.84 8.25
CA GLY A 63 3.59 9.24 8.61
C GLY A 63 3.18 10.18 7.49
N LEU A 64 3.57 9.82 6.26
CA LEU A 64 3.20 10.61 5.09
C LEU A 64 1.68 10.59 4.86
N LEU A 65 1.04 9.47 5.15
CA LEU A 65 -0.37 9.28 4.86
C LEU A 65 -1.24 9.43 6.10
N THR A 66 -0.77 10.16 7.10
CA THR A 66 -1.50 10.32 8.36
C THR A 66 -2.93 10.81 8.15
N ASP A 67 -3.12 11.81 7.29
CA ASP A 67 -4.45 12.36 7.07
C ASP A 67 -5.40 11.31 6.51
N GLU A 68 -4.93 10.52 5.57
CA GLU A 68 -5.77 9.50 4.97
C GLU A 68 -6.10 8.40 5.97
N LEU A 69 -5.12 8.03 6.79
CA LEU A 69 -5.32 6.98 7.79
C LEU A 69 -6.22 7.41 8.93
N GLN A 70 -6.26 8.70 9.24
CA GLN A 70 -7.18 9.21 10.24
C GLN A 70 -8.57 9.48 9.67
N GLY A 71 -8.70 9.45 8.36
CA GLY A 71 -9.95 9.71 7.67
C GLY A 71 -10.52 8.48 7.02
N PRO A 72 -10.60 8.45 5.70
CA PRO A 72 -11.32 7.36 5.01
C PRO A 72 -10.62 6.02 5.01
N VAL A 73 -9.29 5.98 5.18
CA VAL A 73 -8.55 4.73 5.01
C VAL A 73 -8.51 3.97 6.33
N HIS A 74 -9.14 2.80 6.36
CA HIS A 74 -9.16 1.95 7.55
C HIS A 74 -7.99 0.98 7.57
N ALA A 75 -7.53 0.54 6.41
CA ALA A 75 -6.46 -0.46 6.34
C ALA A 75 -5.58 -0.20 5.14
N LEU A 76 -4.30 -0.38 5.35
CA LEU A 76 -3.29 -0.11 4.32
C LEU A 76 -2.26 -1.23 4.37
N ALA A 77 -2.27 -2.08 3.35
CA ALA A 77 -1.28 -3.14 3.24
C ALA A 77 -0.08 -2.61 2.46
N LEU A 78 1.09 -2.67 3.07
CA LEU A 78 2.30 -2.12 2.47
C LEU A 78 3.27 -3.22 2.08
N HIS A 79 3.78 -3.12 0.87
CA HIS A 79 4.82 -4.00 0.37
C HIS A 79 5.93 -3.11 -0.15
N THR A 80 7.03 -3.07 0.58
CA THR A 80 8.09 -2.09 0.34
C THR A 80 9.37 -2.83 -0.04
N TYR A 81 10.01 -2.37 -1.09
CA TYR A 81 11.19 -3.04 -1.63
C TYR A 81 12.24 -2.04 -2.08
N THR A 82 13.50 -2.44 -1.96
CA THR A 82 14.54 -1.84 -2.77
C THR A 82 14.53 -2.48 -4.16
N SER A 83 15.28 -1.92 -5.09
CA SER A 83 15.35 -2.49 -6.43
C SER A 83 15.84 -3.94 -6.41
N SER A 84 16.85 -4.23 -5.62
CA SER A 84 17.38 -5.60 -5.59
C SER A 84 16.40 -6.57 -4.93
N GLU A 85 15.70 -6.12 -3.88
CA GLU A 85 14.69 -6.97 -3.25
C GLU A 85 13.56 -7.28 -4.23
N TRP A 86 13.16 -6.29 -5.01
CA TRP A 86 12.10 -6.47 -6.00
C TRP A 86 12.51 -7.49 -7.04
N ALA A 87 13.77 -7.42 -7.50
CA ALA A 87 14.27 -8.40 -8.46
C ALA A 87 14.30 -9.80 -7.86
N GLU A 88 14.66 -9.93 -6.58
CA GLU A 88 14.65 -11.23 -5.91
C GLU A 88 13.26 -11.84 -5.83
N ASN A 89 12.23 -10.99 -5.81
CA ASN A 89 10.84 -11.45 -5.80
C ASN A 89 10.26 -11.57 -7.20
N ALA A 90 11.11 -11.53 -8.22
CA ALA A 90 10.71 -11.66 -9.61
C ALA A 90 9.67 -10.59 -10.01
N GLY A 91 9.77 -9.40 -9.42
CA GLY A 91 8.86 -8.32 -9.75
C GLY A 91 7.44 -8.53 -9.26
N ASN A 92 7.26 -9.31 -8.21
CA ASN A 92 5.92 -9.63 -7.69
C ASN A 92 5.82 -9.33 -6.22
N ALA A 93 4.61 -8.93 -5.81
CA ALA A 93 4.27 -8.78 -4.42
C ALA A 93 3.16 -9.77 -4.08
N PRO A 94 3.03 -10.18 -2.81
CA PRO A 94 1.97 -11.11 -2.43
C PRO A 94 0.60 -10.51 -2.69
N GLN A 95 -0.35 -11.36 -3.04
CA GLN A 95 -1.74 -10.95 -3.16
C GLN A 95 -2.37 -10.85 -1.79
N SER A 96 -3.26 -9.88 -1.64
CA SER A 96 -4.01 -9.76 -0.41
C SER A 96 -5.01 -10.90 -0.32
N PRO A 97 -5.20 -11.48 0.87
CA PRO A 97 -6.24 -12.50 1.03
C PRO A 97 -7.61 -11.85 0.98
N ASP A 98 -8.59 -12.60 0.48
CA ASP A 98 -9.96 -12.13 0.49
C ASP A 98 -10.45 -12.05 1.94
N CYS A 99 -11.26 -11.05 2.19
CA CYS A 99 -11.95 -10.96 3.46
C CYS A 99 -13.27 -11.69 3.33
N LEU A 100 -13.35 -12.87 3.91
CA LEU A 100 -14.52 -13.72 3.75
C LEU A 100 -15.35 -13.77 5.02
N GLY A 101 -15.62 -12.60 5.52
CA GLY A 101 -16.32 -12.57 6.78
C GLY A 101 -15.45 -13.13 7.87
N GLY A 102 -14.22 -13.08 7.63
CA GLY A 102 -13.24 -13.62 8.51
C GLY A 102 -12.61 -14.85 7.99
N SER A 103 -12.51 -15.30 7.34
CA SER A 103 -11.84 -16.24 7.14
C SER A 103 -10.89 -16.78 7.06
N LYS A 104 -10.91 -16.97 7.07
CA LYS A 104 -10.24 -17.63 6.98
C LYS A 104 -9.40 -18.15 6.71
N ALA A 105 -9.33 -18.17 6.81
CA ALA A 105 -8.67 -18.64 6.54
C ALA A 105 -8.03 -19.25 6.37
N LYS A 106 -7.87 -19.34 6.34
CA LYS A 106 -7.27 -19.86 6.14
C LYS A 106 -6.81 -20.12 6.36
#